data_1d1331f6dc57d024a1a8cd3f9ce2fd84
#
_entry.id   1d1331f6dc57d024a1a8cd3f9ce2fd84
#
_cell.length_a   1.000
_cell.length_b   1.000
_cell.length_c   1.000
_cell.angle_alpha   90.00
_cell.angle_beta   90.00
_cell.angle_gamma   90.00
#
_symmetry.space_group_name_H-M   'P 1'
#
loop_
_entity.id
_entity.type
_entity.pdbx_description
1 polymer ?
#
loop_
_entity_poly.entity_id
_entity_poly.type
_entity_poly.pdbx_seq_one_letter_code
_entity_poly.pdbx_strand_id
1 'polypeptide(L)'
;MKRLVTALLALFLVAGCASSDPLGTQNSSTASGTTSKQLVIGSQQYYSNEIVAELLAQALESRGWTIDRQYQIGQREVYLPELAAGRIDVMPEYIGNLLQYYDKQATAKTRPEIVTALRSKVPSGLMLLEPAAASDQDSFNVTAQTAQQYGLKTIGDLAKLPRVTVAANSELAKRPYGPAGLKSTYGV
;
A
#
# COMPACT_ATOMS: atom_id res chain seq x y z
N MET A 1 -23.39 -75.63 -30.55
CA MET A 1 -22.31 -76.34 -31.26
C MET A 1 -21.20 -75.35 -31.57
N LYS A 2 -19.99 -75.72 -31.11
CA LYS A 2 -18.69 -75.27 -31.61
C LYS A 2 -18.39 -73.77 -31.51
N ARG A 3 -17.62 -73.34 -30.52
CA ARG A 3 -16.13 -73.12 -30.51
C ARG A 3 -15.69 -72.06 -31.51
N LEU A 4 -15.16 -70.97 -31.02
CA LEU A 4 -13.74 -70.70 -31.20
C LEU A 4 -13.29 -69.54 -30.31
N VAL A 5 -12.22 -69.80 -29.61
CA VAL A 5 -11.39 -68.88 -28.78
C VAL A 5 -10.53 -68.03 -29.70
N THR A 6 -10.48 -66.76 -29.51
CA THR A 6 -9.37 -65.98 -30.03
C THR A 6 -8.98 -64.95 -28.95
N ALA A 7 -7.82 -65.15 -28.35
CA ALA A 7 -7.15 -64.25 -27.43
C ALA A 7 -6.67 -63.03 -28.20
N LEU A 8 -7.04 -61.85 -27.72
CA LEU A 8 -6.42 -60.60 -28.13
C LEU A 8 -5.80 -59.93 -26.90
N LEU A 9 -4.54 -59.80 -26.98
CA LEU A 9 -3.62 -59.15 -26.02
C LEU A 9 -3.96 -57.69 -25.92
N ALA A 10 -4.59 -57.24 -24.80
CA ALA A 10 -4.80 -55.82 -24.55
C ALA A 10 -3.61 -55.26 -23.81
N LEU A 11 -2.88 -54.44 -24.52
CA LEU A 11 -1.78 -53.64 -23.99
C LEU A 11 -2.36 -52.49 -23.10
N PHE A 12 -2.22 -52.59 -21.79
CA PHE A 12 -2.60 -51.52 -20.86
C PHE A 12 -1.57 -50.42 -20.93
N LEU A 13 -1.89 -49.33 -21.63
CA LEU A 13 -1.25 -48.06 -21.46
C LEU A 13 -1.74 -47.42 -20.17
N VAL A 14 -0.93 -47.44 -19.12
CA VAL A 14 -1.12 -46.69 -17.89
C VAL A 14 -0.81 -45.23 -18.23
N ALA A 15 -1.87 -44.46 -18.49
CA ALA A 15 -1.77 -43.00 -18.49
C ALA A 15 -1.66 -42.54 -17.04
N GLY A 16 -0.45 -42.23 -16.59
CA GLY A 16 -0.21 -41.59 -15.33
C GLY A 16 -0.80 -40.18 -15.35
N CYS A 17 -1.82 -39.94 -14.53
CA CYS A 17 -2.25 -38.60 -14.18
C CYS A 17 -1.13 -37.94 -13.36
N ALA A 18 -0.33 -37.12 -14.02
CA ALA A 18 0.53 -36.18 -13.33
C ALA A 18 -0.37 -35.09 -12.74
N SER A 19 -0.55 -35.09 -11.44
CA SER A 19 -1.09 -33.97 -10.69
C SER A 19 -0.15 -32.79 -10.90
N SER A 20 -0.55 -31.83 -11.71
CA SER A 20 0.13 -30.55 -11.83
C SER A 20 -0.07 -29.79 -10.53
N ASP A 21 0.94 -29.84 -9.69
CA ASP A 21 1.06 -28.97 -8.53
C ASP A 21 1.26 -27.53 -9.06
N PRO A 22 0.33 -26.58 -8.83
CA PRO A 22 0.45 -25.22 -9.35
C PRO A 22 1.60 -24.42 -8.70
N LEU A 23 2.32 -25.03 -7.75
CA LEU A 23 3.51 -24.44 -7.07
C LEU A 23 4.78 -25.28 -7.33
N GLY A 24 4.77 -26.25 -8.25
CA GLY A 24 5.91 -27.09 -8.58
C GLY A 24 6.98 -26.30 -9.32
N THR A 25 8.13 -26.19 -8.70
CA THR A 25 9.42 -25.73 -9.18
C THR A 25 9.66 -26.13 -10.65
N GLN A 26 9.58 -25.18 -11.56
CA GLN A 26 10.04 -25.42 -12.95
C GLN A 26 11.55 -25.53 -12.97
N ASN A 27 12.01 -26.71 -13.34
CA ASN A 27 13.40 -27.02 -13.59
C ASN A 27 14.02 -26.10 -14.64
N SER A 28 15.16 -25.60 -14.28
CA SER A 28 16.08 -24.77 -15.05
C SER A 28 16.35 -25.31 -16.45
N SER A 29 15.75 -24.70 -17.44
CA SER A 29 16.34 -24.66 -18.78
C SER A 29 17.30 -23.48 -18.80
N THR A 30 18.57 -23.78 -19.05
CA THR A 30 19.65 -22.83 -19.20
C THR A 30 19.38 -21.96 -20.44
N ALA A 31 18.60 -20.90 -20.28
CA ALA A 31 18.56 -19.79 -21.19
C ALA A 31 19.48 -18.72 -20.61
N SER A 32 20.44 -18.24 -21.41
CA SER A 32 21.21 -17.03 -21.11
C SER A 32 20.24 -15.91 -20.78
N GLY A 33 19.86 -15.82 -19.50
CA GLY A 33 18.84 -14.89 -19.03
C GLY A 33 19.49 -13.54 -18.80
N THR A 34 19.18 -12.58 -19.61
CA THR A 34 19.01 -11.22 -19.13
C THR A 34 18.06 -11.33 -17.96
N THR A 35 18.56 -11.19 -16.74
CA THR A 35 17.71 -11.16 -15.53
C THR A 35 16.75 -9.99 -15.74
N SER A 36 15.50 -10.27 -16.09
CA SER A 36 14.49 -9.22 -16.23
C SER A 36 14.35 -8.56 -14.85
N LYS A 37 14.79 -7.32 -14.76
CA LYS A 37 14.62 -6.51 -13.55
C LYS A 37 13.13 -6.23 -13.42
N GLN A 38 12.42 -7.08 -12.72
CA GLN A 38 10.98 -6.91 -12.47
C GLN A 38 10.77 -6.45 -11.05
N LEU A 39 9.88 -5.49 -10.87
CA LEU A 39 9.43 -4.98 -9.57
C LEU A 39 7.92 -4.83 -9.54
N VAL A 40 7.34 -5.09 -8.39
CA VAL A 40 5.94 -4.80 -8.09
C VAL A 40 5.87 -3.47 -7.35
N ILE A 41 5.15 -2.49 -7.90
CA ILE A 41 4.91 -1.19 -7.28
C ILE A 41 3.46 -1.09 -6.86
N GLY A 42 3.24 -0.90 -5.55
CA GLY A 42 1.91 -0.71 -4.98
C GLY A 42 1.54 0.75 -4.82
N SER A 43 0.23 1.03 -4.67
CA SER A 43 -0.26 2.31 -4.16
C SER A 43 -1.37 2.13 -3.13
N GLN A 44 -1.48 3.13 -2.25
CA GLN A 44 -2.65 3.29 -1.40
C GLN A 44 -3.88 3.63 -2.26
N GLN A 45 -5.06 3.65 -1.65
CA GLN A 45 -6.32 3.94 -2.37
C GLN A 45 -6.49 5.41 -2.80
N TYR A 46 -5.51 6.29 -2.50
CA TYR A 46 -5.60 7.72 -2.80
C TYR A 46 -4.96 8.04 -4.14
N TYR A 47 -5.58 8.92 -4.92
CA TYR A 47 -5.03 9.38 -6.20
C TYR A 47 -3.64 10.01 -6.05
N SER A 48 -3.39 10.79 -4.99
CA SER A 48 -2.07 11.38 -4.76
C SER A 48 -0.98 10.31 -4.63
N ASN A 49 -1.26 9.23 -3.93
CA ASN A 49 -0.31 8.13 -3.76
C ASN A 49 -0.14 7.31 -5.05
N GLU A 50 -1.22 7.07 -5.79
CA GLU A 50 -1.18 6.40 -7.09
C GLU A 50 -0.35 7.19 -8.11
N ILE A 51 -0.51 8.52 -8.15
CA ILE A 51 0.33 9.39 -9.02
C ILE A 51 1.82 9.24 -8.67
N VAL A 52 2.17 9.23 -7.39
CA VAL A 52 3.57 9.04 -6.97
C VAL A 52 4.07 7.64 -7.35
N ALA A 53 3.26 6.60 -7.17
CA ALA A 53 3.59 5.23 -7.58
C ALA A 53 3.83 5.15 -9.10
N GLU A 54 2.98 5.78 -9.90
CA GLU A 54 3.13 5.82 -11.35
C GLU A 54 4.38 6.60 -11.80
N LEU A 55 4.70 7.71 -11.15
CA LEU A 55 5.94 8.45 -11.42
C LEU A 55 7.18 7.58 -11.14
N LEU A 56 7.17 6.80 -10.05
CA LEU A 56 8.25 5.85 -9.74
C LEU A 56 8.31 4.73 -10.78
N ALA A 57 7.16 4.19 -11.19
CA ALA A 57 7.08 3.15 -12.21
C ALA A 57 7.73 3.61 -13.52
N GLN A 58 7.31 4.75 -14.05
CA GLN A 58 7.86 5.30 -15.30
C GLN A 58 9.35 5.63 -15.18
N ALA A 59 9.80 6.16 -14.05
CA ALA A 59 11.22 6.45 -13.81
C ALA A 59 12.07 5.17 -13.79
N LEU A 60 11.56 4.06 -13.28
CA LEU A 60 12.24 2.78 -13.28
C LEU A 60 12.19 2.11 -14.66
N GLU A 61 11.07 2.17 -15.35
CA GLU A 61 10.91 1.68 -16.72
C GLU A 61 11.89 2.36 -17.68
N SER A 62 12.10 3.68 -17.53
CA SER A 62 13.11 4.41 -18.32
C SER A 62 14.53 3.93 -18.09
N ARG A 63 14.77 3.13 -17.05
CA ARG A 63 16.06 2.50 -16.71
C ARG A 63 16.08 0.98 -16.98
N GLY A 64 15.08 0.50 -17.71
CA GLY A 64 15.01 -0.90 -18.16
C GLY A 64 14.44 -1.87 -17.13
N TRP A 65 13.66 -1.39 -16.15
CA TRP A 65 12.89 -2.25 -15.27
C TRP A 65 11.55 -2.60 -15.90
N THR A 66 11.04 -3.78 -15.63
CA THR A 66 9.65 -4.16 -15.90
C THR A 66 8.84 -3.95 -14.63
N ILE A 67 7.74 -3.22 -14.71
CA ILE A 67 6.96 -2.87 -13.54
C ILE A 67 5.58 -3.54 -13.59
N ASP A 68 5.27 -4.31 -12.55
CA ASP A 68 3.91 -4.75 -12.23
C ASP A 68 3.27 -3.69 -11.31
N ARG A 69 2.14 -3.14 -11.75
CA ARG A 69 1.42 -2.05 -11.06
C ARG A 69 0.26 -2.61 -10.26
N GLN A 70 0.35 -2.52 -8.94
CA GLN A 70 -0.72 -2.91 -8.02
C GLN A 70 -1.24 -1.67 -7.28
N TYR A 71 -2.12 -0.92 -7.95
CA TYR A 71 -2.59 0.35 -7.43
C TYR A 71 -3.91 0.20 -6.67
N GLN A 72 -4.23 1.22 -5.85
CA GLN A 72 -5.46 1.33 -5.07
C GLN A 72 -5.72 0.13 -4.14
N ILE A 73 -4.66 -0.48 -3.59
CA ILE A 73 -4.74 -1.70 -2.76
C ILE A 73 -5.60 -1.47 -1.49
N GLY A 74 -5.59 -0.27 -0.95
CA GLY A 74 -6.32 0.04 0.28
C GLY A 74 -5.49 0.78 1.32
N GLN A 75 -5.79 0.52 2.59
CA GLN A 75 -5.12 1.12 3.74
C GLN A 75 -3.91 0.31 4.20
N ARG A 76 -3.14 0.85 5.16
CA ARG A 76 -1.89 0.24 5.68
C ARG A 76 -2.06 -1.18 6.18
N GLU A 77 -3.19 -1.47 6.78
CA GLU A 77 -3.53 -2.79 7.27
C GLU A 77 -3.58 -3.86 6.17
N VAL A 78 -3.82 -3.45 4.92
CA VAL A 78 -3.89 -4.35 3.76
C VAL A 78 -2.52 -4.51 3.10
N TYR A 79 -1.85 -3.42 2.74
CA TYR A 79 -0.63 -3.50 1.92
C TYR A 79 0.66 -3.69 2.72
N LEU A 80 0.77 -3.27 3.99
CA LEU A 80 2.00 -3.46 4.76
C LEU A 80 2.36 -4.94 4.99
N PRO A 81 1.40 -5.85 5.23
CA PRO A 81 1.68 -7.29 5.24
C PRO A 81 2.19 -7.82 3.89
N GLU A 82 1.65 -7.32 2.78
CA GLU A 82 2.07 -7.70 1.43
C GLU A 82 3.50 -7.22 1.12
N LEU A 83 3.80 -5.98 1.52
CA LEU A 83 5.14 -5.40 1.41
C LEU A 83 6.15 -6.18 2.28
N ALA A 84 5.79 -6.50 3.52
CA ALA A 84 6.65 -7.27 4.42
C ALA A 84 6.89 -8.71 3.93
N ALA A 85 5.93 -9.28 3.19
CA ALA A 85 6.04 -10.61 2.59
C ALA A 85 6.75 -10.62 1.23
N GLY A 86 7.18 -9.46 0.73
CA GLY A 86 7.86 -9.34 -0.58
C GLY A 86 6.93 -9.54 -1.78
N ARG A 87 5.62 -9.39 -1.62
CA ARG A 87 4.66 -9.40 -2.75
C ARG A 87 4.50 -8.03 -3.39
N ILE A 88 4.93 -6.99 -2.70
CA ILE A 88 5.12 -5.64 -3.21
C ILE A 88 6.58 -5.28 -2.93
N ASP A 89 7.29 -4.75 -3.91
CA ASP A 89 8.69 -4.37 -3.78
C ASP A 89 8.86 -2.91 -3.39
N VAL A 90 7.98 -2.04 -3.90
CA VAL A 90 8.05 -0.59 -3.68
C VAL A 90 6.67 -0.03 -3.37
N MET A 91 6.60 0.78 -2.31
CA MET A 91 5.37 1.42 -1.86
C MET A 91 5.65 2.88 -1.47
N PRO A 92 5.02 3.86 -2.13
CA PRO A 92 5.06 5.25 -1.68
C PRO A 92 4.37 5.41 -0.34
N GLU A 93 4.99 6.15 0.57
CA GLU A 93 4.47 6.35 1.92
C GLU A 93 4.66 7.78 2.42
N TYR A 94 3.86 8.13 3.43
CA TYR A 94 3.89 9.40 4.12
C TYR A 94 4.52 9.20 5.50
N ILE A 95 5.72 9.75 5.72
CA ILE A 95 6.56 9.45 6.88
C ILE A 95 5.85 9.67 8.23
N GLY A 96 5.08 10.76 8.36
CA GLY A 96 4.36 11.05 9.59
C GLY A 96 3.24 10.05 9.88
N ASN A 97 2.46 9.73 8.86
CA ASN A 97 1.35 8.77 8.98
C ASN A 97 1.85 7.35 9.20
N LEU A 98 2.96 6.96 8.56
CA LEU A 98 3.57 5.66 8.76
C LEU A 98 4.17 5.54 10.18
N LEU A 99 4.81 6.60 10.68
CA LEU A 99 5.29 6.62 12.07
C LEU A 99 4.15 6.41 13.05
N GLN A 100 3.04 7.14 12.90
CA GLN A 100 1.86 6.98 13.77
C GLN A 100 1.19 5.61 13.67
N TYR A 101 1.31 4.95 12.52
CA TYR A 101 0.84 3.58 12.35
C TYR A 101 1.66 2.60 13.20
N TYR A 102 3.00 2.70 13.17
CA TYR A 102 3.88 1.83 13.95
C TYR A 102 3.97 2.24 15.43
N ASP A 103 3.83 3.53 15.72
CA ASP A 103 3.92 4.07 17.06
C ASP A 103 2.88 5.16 17.32
N LYS A 104 1.76 4.76 17.89
CA LYS A 104 0.64 5.68 18.23
C LYS A 104 1.02 6.74 19.28
N GLN A 105 2.11 6.52 20.01
CA GLN A 105 2.62 7.42 21.06
C GLN A 105 3.74 8.33 20.54
N ALA A 106 4.08 8.27 19.27
CA ALA A 106 5.16 9.06 18.70
C ALA A 106 4.88 10.56 18.88
N THR A 107 5.86 11.28 19.46
CA THR A 107 5.80 12.72 19.72
C THR A 107 6.60 13.56 18.73
N ALA A 108 7.33 12.92 17.81
CA ALA A 108 8.11 13.57 16.77
C ALA A 108 7.23 14.48 15.90
N LYS A 109 7.65 15.73 15.70
CA LYS A 109 6.89 16.75 14.96
C LYS A 109 7.63 17.27 13.73
N THR A 110 8.94 17.36 13.82
CA THR A 110 9.75 17.83 12.69
C THR A 110 10.14 16.67 11.78
N ARG A 111 10.38 16.96 10.51
CA ARG A 111 10.79 15.96 9.53
C ARG A 111 12.00 15.12 9.98
N PRO A 112 13.13 15.72 10.46
CA PRO A 112 14.27 14.94 10.93
C PRO A 112 13.94 14.01 12.10
N GLU A 113 13.14 14.48 13.06
CA GLU A 113 12.70 13.66 14.19
C GLU A 113 11.82 12.48 13.73
N ILE A 114 10.87 12.75 12.83
CA ILE A 114 9.97 11.73 12.25
C ILE A 114 10.79 10.67 11.52
N VAL A 115 11.72 11.07 10.66
CA VAL A 115 12.56 10.13 9.90
C VAL A 115 13.41 9.28 10.84
N THR A 116 14.02 9.90 11.84
CA THR A 116 14.85 9.19 12.85
C THR A 116 14.01 8.16 13.62
N ALA A 117 12.85 8.58 14.11
CA ALA A 117 11.94 7.71 14.84
C ALA A 117 11.42 6.56 13.94
N LEU A 118 11.00 6.88 12.72
CA LEU A 118 10.47 5.90 11.78
C LEU A 118 11.50 4.83 11.40
N ARG A 119 12.75 5.21 11.16
CA ARG A 119 13.84 4.27 10.84
C ARG A 119 14.02 3.18 11.92
N SER A 120 13.75 3.52 13.19
CA SER A 120 13.81 2.56 14.29
C SER A 120 12.57 1.65 14.42
N LYS A 121 11.49 1.96 13.71
CA LYS A 121 10.21 1.26 13.79
C LYS A 121 9.89 0.43 12.54
N VAL A 122 10.57 0.69 11.43
CA VAL A 122 10.41 -0.09 10.20
C VAL A 122 10.83 -1.53 10.46
N PRO A 123 9.97 -2.53 10.13
CA PRO A 123 10.30 -3.94 10.33
C PRO A 123 11.58 -4.38 9.61
N SER A 124 12.26 -5.36 10.17
CA SER A 124 13.39 -6.01 9.49
C SER A 124 12.94 -6.56 8.13
N GLY A 125 13.79 -6.41 7.12
CA GLY A 125 13.46 -6.79 5.73
C GLY A 125 12.88 -5.65 4.89
N LEU A 126 12.41 -4.57 5.51
CA LEU A 126 11.99 -3.35 4.81
C LEU A 126 13.05 -2.26 4.92
N MET A 127 13.11 -1.41 3.90
CA MET A 127 14.03 -0.27 3.86
C MET A 127 13.24 1.02 3.67
N LEU A 128 13.48 1.99 4.56
CA LEU A 128 13.01 3.36 4.35
C LEU A 128 14.05 4.11 3.51
N LEU A 129 13.68 4.47 2.29
CA LEU A 129 14.49 5.32 1.44
C LEU A 129 14.46 6.77 1.95
N GLU A 130 15.35 7.61 1.41
CA GLU A 130 15.36 9.02 1.78
C GLU A 130 14.06 9.71 1.34
N PRO A 131 13.35 10.37 2.25
CA PRO A 131 12.09 11.02 1.89
C PRO A 131 12.30 12.19 0.93
N ALA A 132 11.45 12.30 -0.07
CA ALA A 132 11.45 13.43 -1.00
C ALA A 132 11.29 14.76 -0.28
N ALA A 133 11.81 15.86 -0.84
CA ALA A 133 11.66 17.19 -0.26
C ALA A 133 10.19 17.69 -0.27
N ALA A 134 9.35 17.09 -1.11
CA ALA A 134 7.92 17.39 -1.22
C ALA A 134 7.17 17.11 0.09
N SER A 135 6.05 17.80 0.27
CA SER A 135 5.15 17.64 1.41
C SER A 135 3.73 17.45 0.88
N ASP A 136 3.02 16.47 1.42
CA ASP A 136 1.59 16.26 1.25
C ASP A 136 0.99 16.17 2.65
N GLN A 137 0.28 17.21 3.07
CA GLN A 137 -0.24 17.38 4.43
C GLN A 137 -1.75 17.40 4.44
N ASP A 138 -2.34 16.70 5.39
CA ASP A 138 -3.78 16.78 5.65
C ASP A 138 -4.16 18.21 6.09
N SER A 139 -5.31 18.66 5.65
CA SER A 139 -5.89 19.95 6.05
C SER A 139 -7.40 19.84 6.27
N PHE A 140 -7.93 20.67 7.16
CA PHE A 140 -9.37 20.85 7.31
C PHE A 140 -9.82 21.99 6.40
N ASN A 141 -10.73 21.70 5.50
CA ASN A 141 -11.23 22.66 4.52
C ASN A 141 -12.72 22.91 4.72
N VAL A 142 -13.11 24.14 4.53
CA VAL A 142 -14.51 24.57 4.47
C VAL A 142 -14.76 25.38 3.19
N THR A 143 -16.01 25.51 2.77
CA THR A 143 -16.33 26.38 1.65
C THR A 143 -16.06 27.85 2.02
N ALA A 144 -15.72 28.68 1.03
CA ALA A 144 -15.56 30.12 1.24
C ALA A 144 -16.82 30.75 1.84
N GLN A 145 -18.00 30.30 1.40
CA GLN A 145 -19.28 30.75 1.92
C GLN A 145 -19.40 30.45 3.42
N THR A 146 -19.09 29.21 3.85
CA THR A 146 -19.15 28.82 5.27
C THR A 146 -18.14 29.62 6.09
N ALA A 147 -16.90 29.76 5.58
CA ALA A 147 -15.87 30.55 6.26
C ALA A 147 -16.34 32.01 6.47
N GLN A 148 -16.92 32.61 5.46
CA GLN A 148 -17.41 33.98 5.51
C GLN A 148 -18.61 34.15 6.44
N GLN A 149 -19.59 33.24 6.34
CA GLN A 149 -20.83 33.28 7.14
C GLN A 149 -20.53 33.16 8.64
N TYR A 150 -19.60 32.32 9.06
CA TYR A 150 -19.28 32.07 10.47
C TYR A 150 -17.97 32.72 10.92
N GLY A 151 -17.30 33.47 10.07
CA GLY A 151 -16.03 34.14 10.38
C GLY A 151 -14.91 33.15 10.74
N LEU A 152 -14.83 32.01 10.03
CA LEU A 152 -13.86 30.96 10.32
C LEU A 152 -12.49 31.32 9.75
N LYS A 153 -11.46 31.29 10.60
CA LYS A 153 -10.07 31.53 10.24
C LYS A 153 -9.13 30.44 10.75
N THR A 154 -9.52 29.73 11.79
CA THR A 154 -8.74 28.68 12.44
C THR A 154 -9.60 27.43 12.65
N ILE A 155 -8.97 26.30 12.95
CA ILE A 155 -9.68 25.06 13.29
C ILE A 155 -10.59 25.27 14.50
N GLY A 156 -10.14 26.01 15.52
CA GLY A 156 -10.93 26.30 16.72
C GLY A 156 -12.21 27.09 16.44
N ASP A 157 -12.26 27.87 15.35
CA ASP A 157 -13.47 28.59 14.95
C ASP A 157 -14.62 27.67 14.53
N LEU A 158 -14.33 26.40 14.23
CA LEU A 158 -15.37 25.40 13.93
C LEU A 158 -16.35 25.22 15.09
N ALA A 159 -15.93 25.51 16.32
CA ALA A 159 -16.83 25.51 17.50
C ALA A 159 -17.95 26.56 17.41
N LYS A 160 -17.85 27.55 16.51
CA LYS A 160 -18.92 28.54 16.23
C LYS A 160 -20.08 27.95 15.42
N LEU A 161 -19.84 26.81 14.77
CA LEU A 161 -20.86 26.15 13.96
C LEU A 161 -21.90 25.46 14.88
N PRO A 162 -23.18 25.51 14.55
CA PRO A 162 -24.21 24.81 15.33
C PRO A 162 -24.05 23.28 15.25
N ARG A 163 -23.42 22.82 14.21
CA ARG A 163 -23.09 21.41 13.99
C ARG A 163 -21.87 21.33 13.04
N VAL A 164 -20.91 20.50 13.41
CA VAL A 164 -19.76 20.16 12.53
C VAL A 164 -19.97 18.78 11.93
N THR A 165 -19.96 18.69 10.61
CA THR A 165 -19.95 17.44 9.86
C THR A 165 -18.66 17.38 9.07
N VAL A 166 -17.89 16.31 9.26
CA VAL A 166 -16.60 16.10 8.57
C VAL A 166 -16.73 14.96 7.58
N ALA A 167 -16.37 15.21 6.32
CA ALA A 167 -16.17 14.18 5.31
C ALA A 167 -14.66 13.93 5.15
N ALA A 168 -14.24 12.69 5.31
CA ALA A 168 -12.84 12.30 5.22
C ALA A 168 -12.71 10.80 4.93
N ASN A 169 -11.48 10.35 4.71
CA ASN A 169 -11.19 8.92 4.67
C ASN A 169 -11.39 8.26 6.05
N SER A 170 -11.55 6.93 6.06
CA SER A 170 -11.84 6.17 7.29
C SER A 170 -10.72 6.26 8.35
N GLU A 171 -9.48 6.52 7.93
CA GLU A 171 -8.35 6.62 8.85
C GLU A 171 -8.46 7.85 9.76
N LEU A 172 -9.09 8.95 9.31
CA LEU A 172 -9.21 10.16 10.12
C LEU A 172 -9.84 9.85 11.50
N ALA A 173 -10.78 8.92 11.57
CA ALA A 173 -11.43 8.54 12.82
C ALA A 173 -10.44 8.04 13.90
N LYS A 174 -9.30 7.50 13.48
CA LYS A 174 -8.25 6.93 14.34
C LYS A 174 -7.02 7.84 14.49
N ARG A 175 -6.98 8.98 13.78
CA ARG A 175 -5.83 9.89 13.83
C ARG A 175 -5.84 10.77 15.07
N PRO A 176 -4.67 11.15 15.62
CA PRO A 176 -4.57 12.08 16.75
C PRO A 176 -5.24 13.43 16.48
N TYR A 177 -5.29 13.86 15.22
CA TYR A 177 -5.95 15.10 14.75
C TYR A 177 -7.35 14.85 14.22
N GLY A 178 -7.90 13.65 14.37
CA GLY A 178 -9.28 13.30 14.04
C GLY A 178 -10.29 13.81 15.07
N PRO A 179 -11.51 13.25 15.13
CA PRO A 179 -12.58 13.75 16.01
C PRO A 179 -12.17 13.89 17.48
N ALA A 180 -11.42 12.90 18.01
CA ALA A 180 -10.93 12.97 19.38
C ALA A 180 -9.96 14.14 19.61
N GLY A 181 -9.05 14.37 18.66
CA GLY A 181 -8.10 15.49 18.70
C GLY A 181 -8.77 16.84 18.49
N LEU A 182 -9.73 16.94 17.60
CA LEU A 182 -10.55 18.14 17.41
C LEU A 182 -11.25 18.53 18.72
N LYS A 183 -11.88 17.55 19.37
CA LYS A 183 -12.55 17.78 20.65
C LYS A 183 -11.57 18.19 21.75
N SER A 184 -10.48 17.46 21.94
CA SER A 184 -9.55 17.69 23.04
C SER A 184 -8.72 18.97 22.89
N THR A 185 -8.37 19.35 21.66
CA THR A 185 -7.47 20.49 21.38
C THR A 185 -8.25 21.78 21.10
N TYR A 186 -9.40 21.68 20.43
CA TYR A 186 -10.12 22.83 19.92
C TYR A 186 -11.57 22.94 20.47
N GLY A 187 -12.06 21.95 21.20
CA GLY A 187 -13.43 21.95 21.70
C GLY A 187 -14.51 21.71 20.63
N VAL A 188 -14.14 21.14 19.48
CA VAL A 188 -15.00 20.92 18.30
C VAL A 188 -15.61 19.53 18.30
#